data_667d604fd517009b5b0279a02034d425
#
_entry.id   667d604fd517009b5b0279a02034d425
#
_cell.length_a   1.000
_cell.length_b   1.000
_cell.length_c   1.000
_cell.angle_alpha   90.00
_cell.angle_beta   90.00
_cell.angle_gamma   90.00
#
_symmetry.space_group_name_H-M   'P 1'
#
loop_
_entity.id
_entity.type
_entity.pdbx_description
1 polymer ?
#
loop_
_entity_poly.entity_id
_entity_poly.type
_entity_poly.pdbx_seq_one_letter_code
_entity_poly.pdbx_strand_id
1 'polypeptide(L)'
;MRYIDVENLTFYYDKELVLENISYHVDSGEFVTLTGENGAAKSTLIKSTLGILHPKHGKVTLSPKNDRGEKLRLAYLPQQVASFNAGFPSSVREFVTSGRYPRRGWFKKLNAHDEEHVKTALKAVGMWDYRNHRIGELSGGQKQRVAIARMFASDPDLFILDEPTTGMDDVSSADFYQLMHHAAHTHGKSVLMVTHDPDEVKAFADRNIHLYKDQNGKFACFDLHTDREKVKVKEVTHA
;
A
#
# COMPACT_ATOMS: atom_id res chain seq x y z
N MET A 1 7.12 -12.54 11.98
CA MET A 1 5.76 -13.14 12.01
C MET A 1 5.13 -12.95 10.64
N ARG A 2 4.45 -13.97 10.09
CA ARG A 2 3.83 -13.87 8.78
C ARG A 2 2.49 -13.13 8.86
N TYR A 3 2.33 -12.04 8.11
CA TYR A 3 1.09 -11.26 8.05
C TYR A 3 0.18 -11.68 6.90
N ILE A 4 0.78 -11.99 5.75
CA ILE A 4 0.09 -12.55 4.57
C ILE A 4 0.73 -13.89 4.25
N ASP A 5 -0.09 -14.90 4.00
CA ASP A 5 0.32 -16.20 3.49
C ASP A 5 -0.64 -16.66 2.40
N VAL A 6 -0.12 -16.81 1.19
CA VAL A 6 -0.86 -17.24 0.00
C VAL A 6 -0.26 -18.54 -0.50
N GLU A 7 -1.06 -19.60 -0.55
CA GLU A 7 -0.66 -20.95 -0.93
C GLU A 7 -1.45 -21.43 -2.14
N ASN A 8 -0.78 -21.69 -3.24
CA ASN A 8 -1.32 -22.31 -4.47
C ASN A 8 -2.61 -21.63 -4.99
N LEU A 9 -2.67 -20.30 -4.90
CA LEU A 9 -3.84 -19.52 -5.31
C LEU A 9 -4.09 -19.64 -6.80
N THR A 10 -5.30 -20.08 -7.16
CA THR A 10 -5.77 -20.15 -8.54
C THR A 10 -7.11 -19.42 -8.66
N PHE A 11 -7.17 -18.46 -9.59
CA PHE A 11 -8.34 -17.59 -9.77
C PHE A 11 -8.81 -17.55 -11.21
N TYR A 12 -10.14 -17.54 -11.39
CA TYR A 12 -10.82 -17.42 -12.67
C TYR A 12 -11.78 -16.23 -12.65
N TYR A 13 -11.88 -15.50 -13.77
CA TYR A 13 -13.07 -14.72 -14.08
C TYR A 13 -13.97 -15.58 -14.95
N ASP A 14 -15.14 -15.92 -14.46
CA ASP A 14 -16.07 -16.90 -15.07
C ASP A 14 -15.36 -18.22 -15.41
N LYS A 15 -14.96 -18.41 -16.66
CA LYS A 15 -14.24 -19.60 -17.15
C LYS A 15 -12.80 -19.31 -17.57
N GLU A 16 -12.39 -18.05 -17.57
CA GLU A 16 -11.06 -17.63 -17.95
C GLU A 16 -10.10 -17.74 -16.77
N LEU A 17 -9.04 -18.55 -16.93
CA LEU A 17 -7.98 -18.70 -15.95
C LEU A 17 -7.11 -17.44 -15.96
N VAL A 18 -7.00 -16.76 -14.80
CA VAL A 18 -6.27 -15.51 -14.66
C VAL A 18 -5.01 -15.67 -13.82
N LEU A 19 -5.10 -16.40 -12.71
CA LEU A 19 -3.96 -16.71 -11.84
C LEU A 19 -3.90 -18.22 -11.63
N GLU A 20 -2.72 -18.82 -11.72
CA GLU A 20 -2.53 -20.26 -11.52
C GLU A 20 -1.40 -20.53 -10.55
N ASN A 21 -1.71 -21.27 -9.48
CA ASN A 21 -0.74 -21.79 -8.52
C ASN A 21 0.21 -20.73 -7.94
N ILE A 22 -0.31 -19.55 -7.61
CA ILE A 22 0.46 -18.44 -7.05
C ILE A 22 0.66 -18.66 -5.54
N SER A 23 1.92 -18.62 -5.10
CA SER A 23 2.27 -18.70 -3.68
C SER A 23 3.26 -17.60 -3.32
N TYR A 24 2.98 -16.88 -2.24
CA TYR A 24 3.88 -15.87 -1.67
C TYR A 24 3.48 -15.55 -0.23
N HIS A 25 4.34 -14.83 0.45
CA HIS A 25 4.05 -14.37 1.81
C HIS A 25 4.57 -12.94 2.02
N VAL A 26 4.12 -12.29 3.08
CA VAL A 26 4.65 -11.03 3.59
C VAL A 26 4.84 -11.16 5.08
N ASP A 27 6.05 -10.90 5.55
CA ASP A 27 6.38 -10.94 6.95
C ASP A 27 6.24 -9.57 7.63
N SER A 28 6.17 -9.58 8.95
CA SER A 28 6.15 -8.37 9.76
C SER A 28 7.41 -7.54 9.55
N GLY A 29 7.25 -6.22 9.35
CA GLY A 29 8.37 -5.28 9.16
C GLY A 29 9.04 -5.37 7.79
N GLU A 30 8.46 -6.12 6.84
CA GLU A 30 9.01 -6.32 5.51
C GLU A 30 8.37 -5.37 4.48
N PHE A 31 9.19 -4.80 3.60
CA PHE A 31 8.73 -4.08 2.42
C PHE A 31 8.85 -4.97 1.17
N VAL A 32 7.72 -5.50 0.73
CA VAL A 32 7.60 -6.38 -0.44
C VAL A 32 6.98 -5.62 -1.60
N THR A 33 7.57 -5.73 -2.79
CA THR A 33 6.98 -5.24 -4.04
C THR A 33 6.40 -6.38 -4.86
N LEU A 34 5.31 -6.09 -5.56
CA LEU A 34 4.67 -6.96 -6.53
C LEU A 34 4.76 -6.29 -7.90
N THR A 35 5.58 -6.85 -8.77
CA THR A 35 5.86 -6.30 -10.11
C THR A 35 5.34 -7.22 -11.21
N GLY A 36 5.33 -6.75 -12.43
CA GLY A 36 4.90 -7.50 -13.61
C GLY A 36 4.33 -6.59 -14.67
N GLU A 37 4.17 -7.09 -15.89
CA GLU A 37 3.64 -6.35 -17.02
C GLU A 37 2.23 -5.79 -16.79
N ASN A 38 1.84 -4.78 -17.57
CA ASN A 38 0.46 -4.31 -17.57
C ASN A 38 -0.48 -5.44 -18.00
N GLY A 39 -1.55 -5.62 -17.24
CA GLY A 39 -2.45 -6.77 -17.44
C GLY A 39 -1.98 -8.08 -16.80
N ALA A 40 -0.87 -8.09 -16.04
CA ALA A 40 -0.38 -9.26 -15.31
C ALA A 40 -1.23 -9.69 -14.11
N ALA A 41 -2.48 -9.24 -14.02
CA ALA A 41 -3.41 -9.60 -12.95
C ALA A 41 -2.94 -9.23 -11.52
N LYS A 42 -2.02 -8.26 -11.37
CA LYS A 42 -1.53 -7.80 -10.05
C LYS A 42 -2.66 -7.35 -9.13
N SER A 43 -3.56 -6.49 -9.63
CA SER A 43 -4.71 -6.01 -8.85
C SER A 43 -5.71 -7.15 -8.52
N THR A 44 -5.82 -8.17 -9.38
CA THR A 44 -6.62 -9.38 -9.11
C THR A 44 -6.01 -10.17 -7.94
N LEU A 45 -4.68 -10.33 -7.95
CA LEU A 45 -3.96 -10.99 -6.85
C LEU A 45 -4.14 -10.24 -5.54
N ILE A 46 -3.97 -8.91 -5.52
CA ILE A 46 -4.20 -8.09 -4.32
C ILE A 46 -5.65 -8.22 -3.82
N LYS A 47 -6.64 -8.12 -4.71
CA LYS A 47 -8.05 -8.28 -4.32
C LYS A 47 -8.36 -9.67 -3.78
N SER A 48 -7.73 -10.72 -4.32
CA SER A 48 -7.84 -12.09 -3.79
C SER A 48 -7.18 -12.21 -2.42
N THR A 49 -6.02 -11.59 -2.23
CA THR A 49 -5.32 -11.54 -0.93
C THR A 49 -6.15 -10.83 0.14
N LEU A 50 -6.86 -9.78 -0.24
CA LEU A 50 -7.76 -9.04 0.65
C LEU A 50 -9.10 -9.75 0.91
N GLY A 51 -9.36 -10.90 0.26
CA GLY A 51 -10.65 -11.60 0.34
C GLY A 51 -11.81 -10.88 -0.36
N ILE A 52 -11.51 -9.87 -1.19
CA ILE A 52 -12.51 -9.18 -2.04
C ILE A 52 -12.93 -10.08 -3.20
N LEU A 53 -11.95 -10.81 -3.76
CA LEU A 53 -12.18 -11.85 -4.75
C LEU A 53 -11.84 -13.20 -4.12
N HIS A 54 -12.70 -14.21 -4.36
CA HIS A 54 -12.51 -15.54 -3.79
C HIS A 54 -11.81 -16.45 -4.80
N PRO A 55 -10.60 -16.97 -4.49
CA PRO A 55 -9.91 -17.90 -5.37
C PRO A 55 -10.70 -19.23 -5.46
N LYS A 56 -10.59 -19.90 -6.59
CA LYS A 56 -11.23 -21.21 -6.80
C LYS A 56 -10.46 -22.34 -6.11
N HIS A 57 -9.13 -22.20 -6.07
CA HIS A 57 -8.23 -23.15 -5.39
C HIS A 57 -7.17 -22.37 -4.63
N GLY A 58 -6.53 -23.06 -3.69
CA GLY A 58 -5.51 -22.49 -2.82
C GLY A 58 -6.09 -21.89 -1.54
N LYS A 59 -5.21 -21.27 -0.78
CA LYS A 59 -5.55 -20.69 0.52
C LYS A 59 -4.91 -19.33 0.67
N VAL A 60 -5.67 -18.38 1.23
CA VAL A 60 -5.16 -17.07 1.65
C VAL A 60 -5.39 -16.94 3.14
N THR A 61 -4.32 -16.65 3.86
CA THR A 61 -4.34 -16.43 5.31
C THR A 61 -3.83 -15.04 5.60
N LEU A 62 -4.66 -14.21 6.22
CA LEU A 62 -4.24 -12.96 6.85
C LEU A 62 -4.11 -13.20 8.34
N SER A 63 -3.00 -12.78 8.94
CA SER A 63 -2.82 -12.91 10.38
C SER A 63 -3.93 -12.15 11.12
N PRO A 64 -4.60 -12.75 12.11
CA PRO A 64 -5.58 -12.04 12.91
C PRO A 64 -4.94 -11.05 13.88
N LYS A 65 -3.62 -11.18 14.15
CA LYS A 65 -2.90 -10.39 15.15
C LYS A 65 -1.58 -9.86 14.58
N ASN A 66 -1.15 -8.73 15.11
CA ASN A 66 0.19 -8.18 14.90
C ASN A 66 1.21 -8.79 15.89
N ASP A 67 2.50 -8.41 15.80
CA ASP A 67 3.59 -8.90 16.64
C ASP A 67 3.39 -8.60 18.13
N ARG A 68 2.56 -7.62 18.46
CA ARG A 68 2.21 -7.26 19.83
C ARG A 68 1.03 -8.05 20.38
N GLY A 69 0.47 -8.98 19.58
CA GLY A 69 -0.72 -9.76 19.95
C GLY A 69 -2.04 -9.01 19.82
N GLU A 70 -2.03 -7.76 19.32
CA GLU A 70 -3.21 -6.95 19.05
C GLU A 70 -3.83 -7.36 17.70
N LYS A 71 -5.10 -6.99 17.46
CA LYS A 71 -5.73 -7.19 16.17
C LYS A 71 -4.93 -6.51 15.05
N LEU A 72 -4.53 -7.27 14.02
CA LEU A 72 -3.85 -6.73 12.84
C LEU A 72 -4.71 -5.65 12.17
N ARG A 73 -4.12 -4.50 11.93
CA ARG A 73 -4.73 -3.38 11.20
C ARG A 73 -4.13 -3.29 9.82
N LEU A 74 -4.98 -3.38 8.83
CA LEU A 74 -4.61 -3.30 7.43
C LEU A 74 -5.17 -2.00 6.84
N ALA A 75 -4.38 -1.32 6.02
CA ALA A 75 -4.83 -0.23 5.17
C ALA A 75 -4.60 -0.59 3.70
N TYR A 76 -5.63 -0.44 2.88
CA TYR A 76 -5.57 -0.69 1.44
C TYR A 76 -5.78 0.61 0.66
N LEU A 77 -4.85 0.90 -0.26
CA LEU A 77 -4.95 1.98 -1.23
C LEU A 77 -5.13 1.37 -2.62
N PRO A 78 -6.33 1.43 -3.22
CA PRO A 78 -6.56 0.94 -4.58
C PRO A 78 -5.94 1.88 -5.62
N GLN A 79 -5.63 1.37 -6.81
CA GLN A 79 -5.08 2.11 -7.94
C GLN A 79 -5.90 3.36 -8.30
N GLN A 80 -7.21 3.23 -8.33
CA GLN A 80 -8.10 4.40 -8.47
C GLN A 80 -8.55 4.83 -7.09
N VAL A 81 -7.94 5.87 -6.58
CA VAL A 81 -8.50 6.60 -5.44
C VAL A 81 -9.83 7.18 -5.90
N ALA A 82 -10.90 6.86 -5.17
CA ALA A 82 -12.26 7.26 -5.50
C ALA A 82 -12.29 8.69 -6.04
N SER A 83 -12.84 8.86 -7.24
CA SER A 83 -12.95 10.16 -7.89
C SER A 83 -13.86 11.04 -7.03
N PHE A 84 -13.23 11.86 -6.17
CA PHE A 84 -13.97 12.87 -5.44
C PHE A 84 -14.50 13.89 -6.45
N ASN A 85 -15.81 13.92 -6.64
CA ASN A 85 -16.47 14.95 -7.46
C ASN A 85 -16.17 16.33 -6.87
N ALA A 86 -16.15 17.35 -7.72
CA ALA A 86 -15.91 18.74 -7.30
C ALA A 86 -16.86 19.21 -6.18
N GLY A 87 -18.05 18.61 -6.08
CA GLY A 87 -19.02 18.87 -5.02
C GLY A 87 -18.84 18.10 -3.71
N PHE A 88 -17.77 17.31 -3.53
CA PHE A 88 -17.56 16.59 -2.28
C PHE A 88 -17.27 17.58 -1.13
N PRO A 89 -18.13 17.67 -0.11
CA PRO A 89 -18.14 18.81 0.82
C PRO A 89 -17.04 18.77 1.89
N SER A 90 -16.33 17.64 2.03
CA SER A 90 -15.35 17.45 3.11
C SER A 90 -14.08 18.24 2.84
N SER A 91 -13.53 18.84 3.91
CA SER A 91 -12.16 19.35 3.90
C SER A 91 -11.13 18.22 3.90
N VAL A 92 -9.91 18.53 3.48
CA VAL A 92 -8.76 17.61 3.53
C VAL A 92 -8.56 17.08 4.94
N ARG A 93 -8.60 17.96 5.96
CA ARG A 93 -8.46 17.56 7.36
C ARG A 93 -9.54 16.59 7.81
N GLU A 94 -10.80 16.87 7.52
CA GLU A 94 -11.92 15.98 7.88
C GLU A 94 -11.78 14.60 7.24
N PHE A 95 -11.40 14.56 5.98
CA PHE A 95 -11.19 13.30 5.26
C PHE A 95 -10.06 12.48 5.87
N VAL A 96 -8.89 13.09 6.13
CA VAL A 96 -7.76 12.40 6.76
C VAL A 96 -8.12 11.97 8.18
N THR A 97 -8.85 12.80 8.91
CA THR A 97 -9.38 12.49 10.24
C THR A 97 -10.26 11.24 10.25
N SER A 98 -11.00 10.99 9.15
CA SER A 98 -11.83 9.78 9.05
C SER A 98 -11.03 8.48 9.14
N GLY A 99 -9.73 8.51 8.86
CA GLY A 99 -8.81 7.39 9.06
C GLY A 99 -8.66 6.96 10.53
N ARG A 100 -8.99 7.83 11.49
CA ARG A 100 -8.89 7.55 12.94
C ARG A 100 -10.11 6.81 13.51
N TYR A 101 -11.28 6.91 12.87
CA TYR A 101 -12.52 6.31 13.39
C TYR A 101 -12.47 4.79 13.64
N PRO A 102 -11.83 3.96 12.80
CA PRO A 102 -11.72 2.52 13.06
C PRO A 102 -11.04 2.18 14.39
N ARG A 103 -10.16 3.06 14.89
CA ARG A 103 -9.48 2.87 16.19
C ARG A 103 -10.36 3.22 17.38
N ARG A 104 -11.23 4.21 17.21
CA ARG A 104 -11.99 4.80 18.32
C ARG A 104 -13.44 4.35 18.40
N GLY A 105 -13.99 3.84 17.32
CA GLY A 105 -15.43 3.63 17.18
C GLY A 105 -16.17 4.93 16.85
N TRP A 106 -17.33 4.80 16.21
CA TRP A 106 -18.10 5.88 15.57
C TRP A 106 -18.58 6.98 16.54
N PHE A 107 -18.64 6.70 17.84
CA PHE A 107 -19.22 7.63 18.84
C PHE A 107 -18.20 8.29 19.77
N LYS A 108 -16.91 7.98 19.63
CA LYS A 108 -15.88 8.58 20.48
C LYS A 108 -15.29 9.83 19.83
N LYS A 109 -15.28 10.94 20.56
CA LYS A 109 -14.60 12.16 20.13
C LYS A 109 -13.09 11.89 19.96
N LEU A 110 -12.52 12.48 18.92
CA LEU A 110 -11.07 12.48 18.70
C LEU A 110 -10.39 13.26 19.83
N ASN A 111 -9.22 12.80 20.21
CA ASN A 111 -8.41 13.47 21.23
C ASN A 111 -7.19 14.15 20.59
N ALA A 112 -6.39 14.84 21.40
CA ALA A 112 -5.18 15.54 20.95
C ALA A 112 -4.17 14.61 20.24
N HIS A 113 -4.08 13.34 20.65
CA HIS A 113 -3.21 12.34 20.02
C HIS A 113 -3.69 11.99 18.60
N ASP A 114 -5.00 11.87 18.40
CA ASP A 114 -5.56 11.62 17.05
C ASP A 114 -5.32 12.83 16.13
N GLU A 115 -5.44 14.05 16.67
CA GLU A 115 -5.15 15.28 15.92
C GLU A 115 -3.68 15.37 15.50
N GLU A 116 -2.75 14.96 16.38
CA GLU A 116 -1.33 14.94 16.05
C GLU A 116 -1.01 13.89 14.97
N HIS A 117 -1.64 12.71 14.99
CA HIS A 117 -1.52 11.74 13.90
C HIS A 117 -1.99 12.31 12.57
N VAL A 118 -3.13 13.00 12.54
CA VAL A 118 -3.66 13.64 11.31
C VAL A 118 -2.71 14.71 10.81
N LYS A 119 -2.17 15.54 11.70
CA LYS A 119 -1.21 16.59 11.35
C LYS A 119 0.09 16.01 10.81
N THR A 120 0.64 15.00 11.47
CA THR A 120 1.86 14.30 11.06
C THR A 120 1.66 13.63 9.69
N ALA A 121 0.54 12.94 9.48
CA ALA A 121 0.22 12.32 8.21
C ALA A 121 0.11 13.34 7.05
N LEU A 122 -0.55 14.48 7.29
CA LEU A 122 -0.66 15.55 6.28
C LEU A 122 0.69 16.22 5.98
N LYS A 123 1.54 16.39 6.99
CA LYS A 123 2.90 16.91 6.81
C LYS A 123 3.77 15.95 6.02
N ALA A 124 3.70 14.65 6.31
CA ALA A 124 4.49 13.61 5.66
C ALA A 124 4.26 13.54 4.13
N VAL A 125 3.09 13.95 3.66
CA VAL A 125 2.75 13.99 2.23
C VAL A 125 2.71 15.43 1.65
N GLY A 126 3.20 16.44 2.37
CA GLY A 126 3.23 17.84 1.92
C GLY A 126 1.86 18.51 1.76
N MET A 127 0.82 17.98 2.46
CA MET A 127 -0.57 18.47 2.30
C MET A 127 -1.09 19.27 3.50
N TRP A 128 -0.24 19.61 4.46
CA TRP A 128 -0.67 20.33 5.66
C TRP A 128 -1.27 21.72 5.36
N ASP A 129 -0.72 22.47 4.42
CA ASP A 129 -1.21 23.80 4.08
C ASP A 129 -2.55 23.78 3.35
N TYR A 130 -2.87 22.64 2.74
CA TYR A 130 -4.16 22.39 2.08
C TYR A 130 -5.23 21.83 3.03
N ARG A 131 -4.97 21.69 4.33
CA ARG A 131 -5.85 20.99 5.30
C ARG A 131 -7.28 21.54 5.37
N ASN A 132 -7.48 22.83 5.07
CA ASN A 132 -8.78 23.49 5.09
C ASN A 132 -9.43 23.56 3.70
N HIS A 133 -8.75 23.16 2.62
CA HIS A 133 -9.30 23.13 1.27
C HIS A 133 -10.30 21.98 1.13
N ARG A 134 -11.27 22.13 0.23
CA ARG A 134 -12.18 21.04 -0.14
C ARG A 134 -11.45 20.04 -1.01
N ILE A 135 -11.66 18.73 -0.76
CA ILE A 135 -11.02 17.66 -1.55
C ILE A 135 -11.38 17.76 -3.02
N GLY A 136 -12.63 18.15 -3.34
CA GLY A 136 -13.08 18.30 -4.71
C GLY A 136 -12.26 19.29 -5.55
N GLU A 137 -11.65 20.29 -4.90
CA GLU A 137 -10.86 21.37 -5.54
C GLU A 137 -9.40 20.95 -5.82
N LEU A 138 -8.95 19.80 -5.29
CA LEU A 138 -7.58 19.33 -5.44
C LEU A 138 -7.33 18.70 -6.82
N SER A 139 -6.07 18.80 -7.29
CA SER A 139 -5.60 18.03 -8.45
C SER A 139 -5.60 16.52 -8.18
N GLY A 140 -5.48 15.70 -9.22
CA GLY A 140 -5.41 14.25 -9.09
C GLY A 140 -4.28 13.79 -8.15
N GLY A 141 -3.07 14.31 -8.35
CA GLY A 141 -1.92 13.99 -7.50
C GLY A 141 -2.09 14.47 -6.05
N GLN A 142 -2.71 15.62 -5.82
CA GLN A 142 -3.03 16.10 -4.48
C GLN A 142 -4.07 15.18 -3.80
N LYS A 143 -5.10 14.73 -4.53
CA LYS A 143 -6.09 13.76 -4.02
C LYS A 143 -5.41 12.45 -3.64
N GLN A 144 -4.46 11.98 -4.44
CA GLN A 144 -3.68 10.79 -4.15
C GLN A 144 -2.89 10.95 -2.84
N ARG A 145 -2.15 12.06 -2.69
CA ARG A 145 -1.42 12.36 -1.45
C ARG A 145 -2.33 12.44 -0.23
N VAL A 146 -3.51 13.03 -0.36
CA VAL A 146 -4.51 13.10 0.74
C VAL A 146 -5.04 11.71 1.10
N ALA A 147 -5.24 10.81 0.13
CA ALA A 147 -5.64 9.43 0.41
C ALA A 147 -4.53 8.65 1.14
N ILE A 148 -3.28 8.88 0.75
CA ILE A 148 -2.11 8.35 1.45
C ILE A 148 -2.05 8.89 2.89
N ALA A 149 -2.25 10.19 3.10
CA ALA A 149 -2.30 10.78 4.44
C ALA A 149 -3.38 10.14 5.32
N ARG A 150 -4.59 9.90 4.78
CA ARG A 150 -5.65 9.20 5.49
C ARG A 150 -5.24 7.79 5.91
N MET A 151 -4.56 7.08 5.03
CA MET A 151 -4.04 5.75 5.31
C MET A 151 -3.00 5.80 6.45
N PHE A 152 -2.04 6.73 6.40
CA PHE A 152 -1.07 6.93 7.49
C PHE A 152 -1.75 7.31 8.81
N ALA A 153 -2.74 8.20 8.76
CA ALA A 153 -3.48 8.60 9.94
C ALA A 153 -4.15 7.40 10.64
N SER A 154 -4.54 6.35 9.92
CA SER A 154 -5.10 5.13 10.51
C SER A 154 -4.08 4.31 11.29
N ASP A 155 -2.78 4.59 11.12
CA ASP A 155 -1.64 3.91 11.76
C ASP A 155 -1.76 2.38 11.65
N PRO A 156 -1.76 1.82 10.42
CA PRO A 156 -1.90 0.38 10.21
C PRO A 156 -0.61 -0.37 10.58
N ASP A 157 -0.73 -1.68 10.74
CA ASP A 157 0.39 -2.59 10.89
C ASP A 157 0.88 -3.08 9.51
N LEU A 158 -0.05 -3.16 8.54
CA LEU A 158 0.20 -3.60 7.16
C LEU A 158 -0.41 -2.63 6.16
N PHE A 159 0.42 -2.12 5.25
CA PHE A 159 0.02 -1.33 4.09
C PHE A 159 -0.08 -2.23 2.86
N ILE A 160 -1.19 -2.17 2.14
CA ILE A 160 -1.33 -2.77 0.81
C ILE A 160 -1.64 -1.64 -0.17
N LEU A 161 -0.80 -1.49 -1.19
CA LEU A 161 -0.77 -0.34 -2.08
C LEU A 161 -0.82 -0.82 -3.54
N ASP A 162 -1.82 -0.39 -4.29
CA ASP A 162 -1.97 -0.74 -5.70
C ASP A 162 -1.63 0.47 -6.57
N GLU A 163 -0.41 0.50 -7.13
CA GLU A 163 0.15 1.58 -7.94
C GLU A 163 0.01 2.98 -7.29
N PRO A 164 0.56 3.18 -6.08
CA PRO A 164 0.29 4.38 -5.28
C PRO A 164 0.88 5.67 -5.86
N THR A 165 1.88 5.59 -6.73
CA THR A 165 2.59 6.73 -7.31
C THR A 165 2.02 7.18 -8.66
N THR A 166 0.99 6.50 -9.17
CA THR A 166 0.36 6.87 -10.44
C THR A 166 -0.12 8.33 -10.42
N GLY A 167 0.39 9.14 -11.35
CA GLY A 167 0.08 10.57 -11.46
C GLY A 167 0.86 11.48 -10.50
N MET A 168 1.88 10.98 -9.83
CA MET A 168 2.89 11.76 -9.13
C MET A 168 4.06 12.09 -10.08
N ASP A 169 4.77 13.19 -9.78
CA ASP A 169 6.05 13.48 -10.38
C ASP A 169 7.17 12.62 -9.74
N ASP A 170 8.32 12.51 -10.41
CA ASP A 170 9.44 11.63 -9.99
C ASP A 170 9.93 11.96 -8.57
N VAL A 171 10.01 13.25 -8.20
CA VAL A 171 10.45 13.68 -6.87
C VAL A 171 9.45 13.22 -5.81
N SER A 172 8.16 13.44 -6.05
CA SER A 172 7.09 13.01 -5.13
C SER A 172 7.02 11.49 -5.00
N SER A 173 7.30 10.75 -6.07
CA SER A 173 7.36 9.29 -6.05
C SER A 173 8.53 8.79 -5.20
N ALA A 174 9.72 9.38 -5.38
CA ALA A 174 10.91 9.05 -4.58
C ALA A 174 10.68 9.33 -3.08
N ASP A 175 10.13 10.50 -2.74
CA ASP A 175 9.78 10.85 -1.35
C ASP A 175 8.79 9.83 -0.75
N PHE A 176 7.82 9.39 -1.54
CA PHE A 176 6.86 8.39 -1.11
C PHE A 176 7.52 7.01 -0.84
N TYR A 177 8.43 6.57 -1.72
CA TYR A 177 9.16 5.32 -1.48
C TYR A 177 10.04 5.38 -0.24
N GLN A 178 10.72 6.52 -0.01
CA GLN A 178 11.49 6.75 1.23
C GLN A 178 10.58 6.71 2.46
N LEU A 179 9.40 7.30 2.39
CA LEU A 179 8.42 7.28 3.48
C LEU A 179 7.96 5.85 3.80
N MET A 180 7.71 5.01 2.78
CA MET A 180 7.34 3.61 2.96
C MET A 180 8.49 2.79 3.54
N HIS A 181 9.71 2.99 3.03
CA HIS A 181 10.92 2.37 3.57
C HIS A 181 11.12 2.73 5.05
N HIS A 182 10.99 4.01 5.39
CA HIS A 182 11.08 4.47 6.78
C HIS A 182 9.99 3.83 7.66
N ALA A 183 8.76 3.76 7.17
CA ALA A 183 7.66 3.12 7.88
C ALA A 183 7.95 1.63 8.18
N ALA A 184 8.53 0.91 7.22
CA ALA A 184 8.89 -0.50 7.41
C ALA A 184 10.06 -0.66 8.40
N HIS A 185 11.18 0.00 8.15
CA HIS A 185 12.44 -0.28 8.86
C HIS A 185 12.58 0.46 10.21
N THR A 186 11.92 1.62 10.37
CA THR A 186 11.99 2.38 11.63
C THR A 186 10.79 2.12 12.53
N HIS A 187 9.61 1.92 11.93
CA HIS A 187 8.37 1.74 12.70
C HIS A 187 7.83 0.31 12.67
N GLY A 188 8.54 -0.64 12.07
CA GLY A 188 8.17 -2.05 12.00
C GLY A 188 6.84 -2.30 11.28
N LYS A 189 6.49 -1.42 10.34
CA LYS A 189 5.28 -1.60 9.49
C LYS A 189 5.60 -2.57 8.36
N SER A 190 4.59 -3.31 7.91
CA SER A 190 4.75 -4.15 6.71
C SER A 190 4.14 -3.45 5.51
N VAL A 191 4.75 -3.62 4.34
CA VAL A 191 4.30 -2.99 3.09
C VAL A 191 4.25 -4.06 1.99
N LEU A 192 3.10 -4.18 1.32
CA LEU A 192 2.96 -4.86 0.05
C LEU A 192 2.55 -3.84 -0.99
N MET A 193 3.43 -3.55 -1.96
CA MET A 193 3.22 -2.51 -2.96
C MET A 193 3.26 -3.08 -4.36
N VAL A 194 2.18 -2.87 -5.11
CA VAL A 194 2.16 -3.10 -6.56
C VAL A 194 2.79 -1.90 -7.26
N THR A 195 3.73 -2.16 -8.14
CA THR A 195 4.32 -1.15 -9.02
C THR A 195 4.58 -1.72 -10.41
N HIS A 196 4.55 -0.86 -11.42
CA HIS A 196 4.97 -1.18 -12.77
C HIS A 196 6.43 -0.76 -13.04
N ASP A 197 7.04 0.00 -12.13
CA ASP A 197 8.44 0.41 -12.20
C ASP A 197 9.27 -0.28 -11.09
N PRO A 198 9.84 -1.46 -11.39
CA PRO A 198 10.63 -2.19 -10.42
C PRO A 198 11.97 -1.51 -10.09
N ASP A 199 12.53 -0.71 -11.01
CA ASP A 199 13.86 -0.11 -10.83
C ASP A 199 13.82 1.05 -9.83
N GLU A 200 12.75 1.85 -9.83
CA GLU A 200 12.56 2.92 -8.84
C GLU A 200 12.45 2.39 -7.41
N VAL A 201 11.80 1.24 -7.21
CA VAL A 201 11.49 0.69 -5.88
C VAL A 201 12.57 -0.27 -5.39
N LYS A 202 13.42 -0.78 -6.28
CA LYS A 202 14.45 -1.79 -5.96
C LYS A 202 15.40 -1.36 -4.84
N ALA A 203 15.68 -0.06 -4.71
CA ALA A 203 16.52 0.49 -3.67
C ALA A 203 15.85 0.50 -2.28
N PHE A 204 14.53 0.37 -2.22
CA PHE A 204 13.74 0.54 -1.00
C PHE A 204 13.11 -0.76 -0.51
N ALA A 205 12.81 -1.70 -1.42
CA ALA A 205 12.15 -2.96 -1.11
C ALA A 205 13.14 -4.01 -0.60
N ASP A 206 12.68 -4.82 0.34
CA ASP A 206 13.45 -5.98 0.84
C ASP A 206 13.37 -7.16 -0.11
N ARG A 207 12.22 -7.30 -0.79
CA ARG A 207 11.92 -8.42 -1.67
C ARG A 207 10.97 -8.00 -2.78
N ASN A 208 11.15 -8.61 -3.95
CA ASN A 208 10.29 -8.39 -5.11
C ASN A 208 9.64 -9.71 -5.57
N ILE A 209 8.32 -9.71 -5.63
CA ILE A 209 7.54 -10.79 -6.23
C ILE A 209 7.21 -10.36 -7.66
N HIS A 210 7.68 -11.13 -8.65
CA HIS A 210 7.46 -10.81 -10.04
C HIS A 210 6.41 -11.74 -10.66
N LEU A 211 5.31 -11.15 -11.15
CA LEU A 211 4.30 -11.85 -11.94
C LEU A 211 4.64 -11.77 -13.42
N TYR A 212 4.73 -12.93 -14.07
CA TYR A 212 5.04 -13.04 -15.49
C TYR A 212 4.09 -14.04 -16.18
N LYS A 213 3.96 -13.93 -17.49
CA LYS A 213 3.30 -14.94 -18.31
C LYS A 213 4.31 -16.00 -18.69
N ASP A 214 3.97 -17.26 -18.45
CA ASP A 214 4.73 -18.40 -18.96
C ASP A 214 4.54 -18.58 -20.48
N GLN A 215 5.23 -19.55 -21.06
CA GLN A 215 5.16 -19.87 -22.49
C GLN A 215 3.75 -20.32 -22.93
N ASN A 216 2.88 -20.72 -22.00
CA ASN A 216 1.50 -21.13 -22.24
C ASN A 216 0.50 -19.97 -22.04
N GLY A 217 0.97 -18.76 -21.74
CA GLY A 217 0.15 -17.58 -21.48
C GLY A 217 -0.46 -17.50 -20.09
N LYS A 218 -0.04 -18.37 -19.17
CA LYS A 218 -0.51 -18.38 -17.78
C LYS A 218 0.36 -17.52 -16.88
N PHE A 219 -0.25 -16.84 -15.91
CA PHE A 219 0.50 -16.05 -14.94
C PHE A 219 1.07 -16.94 -13.84
N ALA A 220 2.38 -16.84 -13.66
CA ALA A 220 3.14 -17.44 -12.57
C ALA A 220 3.91 -16.34 -11.80
N CYS A 221 4.40 -16.64 -10.62
CA CYS A 221 5.24 -15.73 -9.87
C CYS A 221 6.57 -16.37 -9.49
N PHE A 222 7.60 -15.56 -9.39
CA PHE A 222 8.83 -15.92 -8.70
C PHE A 222 9.24 -14.82 -7.73
N ASP A 223 9.94 -15.23 -6.69
CA ASP A 223 10.35 -14.40 -5.57
C ASP A 223 11.84 -14.08 -5.70
N LEU A 224 12.17 -12.80 -5.75
CA LEU A 224 13.53 -12.30 -5.85
C LEU A 224 13.90 -11.59 -4.55
N HIS A 225 14.79 -12.18 -3.77
CA HIS A 225 15.41 -11.47 -2.66
C HIS A 225 16.32 -10.37 -3.21
N THR A 226 16.14 -9.16 -2.73
CA THR A 226 17.04 -8.05 -3.06
C THR A 226 18.29 -8.18 -2.20
N ASP A 227 19.45 -8.46 -2.82
CA ASP A 227 20.75 -8.50 -2.13
C ASP A 227 21.06 -7.12 -1.54
N ARG A 228 20.92 -6.98 -0.23
CA ARG A 228 21.18 -5.75 0.53
C ARG A 228 22.63 -5.28 0.51
N GLU A 229 23.59 -6.08 0.02
CA GLU A 229 25.02 -5.77 0.10
C GLU A 229 25.51 -4.71 -0.91
N LYS A 230 24.71 -4.20 -1.83
CA LYS A 230 25.17 -3.30 -2.91
C LYS A 230 24.60 -1.90 -2.97
N VAL A 231 23.70 -1.51 -2.08
CA VAL A 231 23.17 -0.13 -2.10
C VAL A 231 23.75 0.67 -0.95
N LYS A 232 24.96 1.25 -1.14
CA LYS A 232 25.42 2.40 -0.36
C LYS A 232 24.53 3.58 -0.73
N VAL A 233 23.62 3.93 0.16
CA VAL A 233 22.88 5.19 0.11
C VAL A 233 23.90 6.32 0.04
N LYS A 234 23.95 7.06 -1.08
CA LYS A 234 24.64 8.33 -1.13
C LYS A 234 23.89 9.26 -0.16
N GLU A 235 24.51 9.52 0.99
CA GLU A 235 24.11 10.62 1.85
C GLU A 235 24.16 11.90 1.02
N VAL A 236 23.00 12.48 0.77
CA VAL A 236 22.92 13.84 0.21
C VAL A 236 23.19 14.76 1.40
N THR A 237 24.45 15.14 1.52
CA THR A 237 24.88 16.23 2.39
C THR A 237 24.33 17.52 1.79
N HIS A 238 23.30 18.07 2.41
CA HIS A 238 22.91 19.45 2.17
C HIS A 238 23.92 20.34 2.89
N ALA A 239 24.77 21.03 2.10
CA ALA A 239 25.53 22.20 2.51
C ALA A 239 24.64 23.44 2.33
#